data_ac4142d1fda9e30326cf1090449684fa
#
_entry.id   ac4142d1fda9e30326cf1090449684fa
#
_cell.length_a   1.000
_cell.length_b   1.000
_cell.length_c   1.000
_cell.angle_alpha   90.00
_cell.angle_beta   90.00
_cell.angle_gamma   90.00
#
_symmetry.space_group_name_H-M   'P 1'
#
loop_
_entity.id
_entity.type
_entity.pdbx_description
1 polymer ?
#
loop_
_entity_poly.entity_id
_entity_poly.type
_entity_poly.pdbx_seq_one_letter_code
_entity_poly.pdbx_strand_id
1 'polypeptide(L)'
;METASDYDAIREGLTALNGYQDSAALVEKTWYLEAKSLLEGDNPDPVSAIACLEEIPDYEGAAELARQAHYAYGKQLQAAGETATAAEQFYLAKGYEDADEQANVSYYAPAVKALEAGKFKEAARLLQNIRDYSDADDLWKQAIYQQALVEMKALDFDAATALLNQMPADYNDVATLLKDCVYQPAQIAYSRGEYEAAIAGFTAVSDYSEAADMIRLCNYDWAAKKAQDGDYDGAIALYEALGDYKDSAQKISEVRTMKAQALASTGALDNLQSAAVIYAELGDEASLAATQYQQAALLLQNQQYTEAREIFAALGTYEDAATQLKACDYAIALQKKEAGQFDEAATLLESISGYSDADEQLKIVRYAQGEKAVADSLSLAAAQFFTQAGDYSDAADRAAAQYAAYYGPIADSARAQYNQQ
;
A
#
# COMPACT_ATOMS: atom_id res chain seq x y z
N MET A 1 -81.51 5.01 18.51
CA MET A 1 -81.12 3.62 18.39
C MET A 1 -80.22 3.50 17.18
N GLU A 2 -78.98 3.70 17.36
CA GLU A 2 -77.98 3.35 16.34
C GLU A 2 -77.59 1.93 16.65
N THR A 3 -78.29 0.98 16.02
CA THR A 3 -77.90 -0.40 15.94
C THR A 3 -76.53 -0.47 15.25
N ALA A 4 -75.72 -1.46 15.59
CA ALA A 4 -74.46 -1.73 14.95
C ALA A 4 -74.56 -1.52 13.43
N SER A 5 -74.20 -0.37 13.01
CA SER A 5 -74.37 0.11 11.66
C SER A 5 -73.26 -0.56 10.84
N ASP A 6 -73.60 -0.93 9.63
CA ASP A 6 -72.58 -1.36 8.67
C ASP A 6 -71.73 -0.18 8.29
N TYR A 7 -70.73 0.12 9.18
CA TYR A 7 -69.83 1.28 9.01
C TYR A 7 -69.08 1.23 7.68
N ASP A 8 -68.79 0.05 7.15
CA ASP A 8 -68.16 -0.11 5.85
C ASP A 8 -69.06 0.35 4.72
N ALA A 9 -70.33 -0.07 4.69
CA ALA A 9 -71.30 0.40 3.68
C ALA A 9 -71.51 1.91 3.76
N ILE A 10 -71.53 2.48 4.94
CA ILE A 10 -71.64 3.96 5.12
C ILE A 10 -70.40 4.65 4.54
N ARG A 11 -69.16 4.15 4.81
CA ARG A 11 -67.92 4.73 4.29
C ARG A 11 -67.87 4.61 2.76
N GLU A 12 -68.24 3.44 2.19
CA GLU A 12 -68.32 3.28 0.74
C GLU A 12 -69.26 4.30 0.10
N GLY A 13 -70.45 4.50 0.69
CA GLY A 13 -71.40 5.49 0.20
C GLY A 13 -70.90 6.91 0.28
N LEU A 14 -70.29 7.30 1.39
CA LEU A 14 -69.71 8.64 1.59
C LEU A 14 -68.53 8.88 0.65
N THR A 15 -67.64 7.89 0.44
CA THR A 15 -66.53 7.99 -0.47
C THR A 15 -66.94 8.14 -1.91
N ALA A 16 -68.06 7.47 -2.33
CA ALA A 16 -68.64 7.60 -3.65
C ALA A 16 -69.15 9.03 -3.95
N LEU A 17 -69.43 9.85 -2.94
CA LEU A 17 -69.79 11.28 -3.07
C LEU A 17 -68.61 12.17 -3.47
N ASN A 18 -67.37 11.66 -3.50
CA ASN A 18 -66.17 12.28 -4.02
C ASN A 18 -65.94 13.73 -3.51
N GLY A 19 -66.07 13.94 -2.21
CA GLY A 19 -65.85 15.25 -1.55
C GLY A 19 -67.03 16.20 -1.65
N TYR A 20 -68.22 15.73 -2.02
CA TYR A 20 -69.41 16.57 -1.99
C TYR A 20 -69.78 16.97 -0.56
N GLN A 21 -69.93 18.26 -0.32
CA GLN A 21 -70.18 18.86 1.01
C GLN A 21 -69.15 18.41 2.07
N ASP A 22 -69.56 17.80 3.16
CA ASP A 22 -68.76 17.30 4.28
C ASP A 22 -68.51 15.77 4.24
N SER A 23 -68.72 15.13 3.06
CA SER A 23 -68.58 13.67 2.95
C SER A 23 -67.23 13.14 3.40
N ALA A 24 -66.11 13.86 3.18
CA ALA A 24 -64.79 13.43 3.65
C ALA A 24 -64.69 13.47 5.20
N ALA A 25 -65.18 14.52 5.84
CA ALA A 25 -65.22 14.65 7.30
C ALA A 25 -66.18 13.62 7.93
N LEU A 26 -67.20 13.22 7.22
CA LEU A 26 -68.15 12.17 7.67
C LEU A 26 -67.50 10.77 7.54
N VAL A 27 -66.61 10.53 6.58
CA VAL A 27 -65.81 9.28 6.51
C VAL A 27 -64.93 9.17 7.75
N GLU A 28 -64.16 10.20 8.10
CA GLU A 28 -63.33 10.20 9.31
C GLU A 28 -64.17 9.99 10.58
N LYS A 29 -65.29 10.65 10.67
CA LYS A 29 -66.24 10.48 11.79
C LYS A 29 -66.78 9.06 11.89
N THR A 30 -67.02 8.37 10.77
CA THR A 30 -67.45 6.97 10.82
C THR A 30 -66.40 6.03 11.37
N TRP A 31 -65.12 6.23 11.03
CA TRP A 31 -64.01 5.50 11.60
C TRP A 31 -63.91 5.68 13.13
N TYR A 32 -64.06 6.96 13.59
CA TYR A 32 -64.08 7.29 15.02
C TYR A 32 -65.19 6.64 15.77
N LEU A 33 -66.46 6.67 15.22
CA LEU A 33 -67.62 6.09 15.84
C LEU A 33 -67.54 4.57 15.88
N GLU A 34 -66.98 3.92 14.88
CA GLU A 34 -66.78 2.48 14.84
C GLU A 34 -65.74 2.09 15.90
N ALA A 35 -64.57 2.76 15.95
CA ALA A 35 -63.58 2.52 17.00
C ALA A 35 -64.15 2.64 18.40
N LYS A 36 -64.96 3.66 18.63
CA LYS A 36 -65.65 3.90 19.89
C LYS A 36 -66.65 2.75 20.23
N SER A 37 -67.42 2.34 19.23
CA SER A 37 -68.37 1.21 19.42
C SER A 37 -67.69 -0.11 19.70
N LEU A 38 -66.49 -0.35 19.09
CA LEU A 38 -65.67 -1.53 19.34
C LEU A 38 -65.09 -1.57 20.74
N LEU A 39 -64.90 -0.43 21.40
CA LEU A 39 -64.43 -0.36 22.77
C LEU A 39 -65.52 -0.40 23.81
N GLU A 40 -66.78 -0.13 23.42
CA GLU A 40 -67.94 -0.14 24.30
C GLU A 40 -68.66 -1.50 24.29
N GLY A 41 -69.09 -2.01 25.46
CA GLY A 41 -69.86 -3.26 25.58
C GLY A 41 -69.13 -4.31 26.41
N ASP A 42 -69.77 -5.49 26.52
CA ASP A 42 -69.33 -6.60 27.39
C ASP A 42 -68.13 -7.37 26.81
N ASN A 43 -67.84 -7.19 25.51
CA ASN A 43 -66.72 -7.89 24.84
C ASN A 43 -66.00 -6.92 23.89
N PRO A 44 -65.20 -5.99 24.41
CA PRO A 44 -64.51 -5.01 23.61
C PRO A 44 -63.48 -5.64 22.66
N ASP A 45 -63.42 -5.10 21.43
CA ASP A 45 -62.40 -5.43 20.44
C ASP A 45 -61.43 -4.24 20.26
N PRO A 46 -60.42 -4.09 21.11
CA PRO A 46 -59.49 -3.00 21.06
C PRO A 46 -58.56 -3.10 19.85
N VAL A 47 -58.33 -4.29 19.30
CA VAL A 47 -57.44 -4.47 18.10
C VAL A 47 -58.07 -3.85 16.89
N SER A 48 -59.36 -4.14 16.62
CA SER A 48 -60.10 -3.53 15.53
C SER A 48 -60.31 -2.00 15.76
N ALA A 49 -60.48 -1.57 17.00
CA ALA A 49 -60.58 -0.15 17.34
C ALA A 49 -59.27 0.59 17.01
N ILE A 50 -58.10 0.04 17.31
CA ILE A 50 -56.80 0.60 16.96
C ILE A 50 -56.69 0.75 15.43
N ALA A 51 -57.02 -0.30 14.68
CA ALA A 51 -56.96 -0.27 13.23
C ALA A 51 -57.88 0.86 12.63
N CYS A 52 -59.08 1.06 13.18
CA CYS A 52 -59.94 2.17 12.76
C CYS A 52 -59.33 3.55 13.04
N LEU A 53 -58.61 3.70 14.17
CA LEU A 53 -58.04 4.98 14.58
C LEU A 53 -56.74 5.31 13.82
N GLU A 54 -56.01 4.32 13.31
CA GLU A 54 -54.85 4.49 12.44
C GLU A 54 -55.22 5.13 11.10
N GLU A 55 -56.45 4.95 10.63
CA GLU A 55 -56.96 5.61 9.40
C GLU A 55 -57.26 7.12 9.59
N ILE A 56 -57.37 7.60 10.84
CA ILE A 56 -57.77 8.95 11.17
C ILE A 56 -56.89 9.60 12.26
N PRO A 57 -55.56 9.58 12.14
CA PRO A 57 -54.66 9.98 13.22
C PRO A 57 -54.86 11.44 13.66
N ASP A 58 -55.27 12.32 12.74
CA ASP A 58 -55.44 13.74 12.98
C ASP A 58 -56.89 14.14 13.38
N TYR A 59 -57.81 13.19 13.49
CA TYR A 59 -59.18 13.45 13.86
C TYR A 59 -59.28 13.83 15.33
N GLU A 60 -60.09 14.85 15.62
CA GLU A 60 -60.32 15.34 17.00
C GLU A 60 -60.80 14.21 17.92
N GLY A 61 -60.01 13.95 18.98
CA GLY A 61 -60.28 12.88 19.95
C GLY A 61 -59.75 11.49 19.58
N ALA A 62 -59.25 11.28 18.35
CA ALA A 62 -58.72 9.97 17.92
C ALA A 62 -57.51 9.54 18.77
N ALA A 63 -56.62 10.48 19.06
CA ALA A 63 -55.44 10.18 19.89
C ALA A 63 -55.79 9.73 21.31
N GLU A 64 -56.83 10.30 21.93
CA GLU A 64 -57.30 9.90 23.26
C GLU A 64 -57.97 8.55 23.20
N LEU A 65 -58.85 8.33 22.23
CA LEU A 65 -59.52 7.04 22.00
C LEU A 65 -58.49 5.92 21.67
N ALA A 66 -57.43 6.24 20.94
CA ALA A 66 -56.34 5.28 20.67
C ALA A 66 -55.60 4.88 21.97
N ARG A 67 -55.31 5.84 22.84
CA ARG A 67 -54.75 5.53 24.17
C ARG A 67 -55.67 4.60 24.97
N GLN A 68 -56.97 4.83 24.96
CA GLN A 68 -57.97 3.96 25.61
C GLN A 68 -57.96 2.56 24.99
N ALA A 69 -57.89 2.45 23.63
CA ALA A 69 -57.83 1.18 22.91
C ALA A 69 -56.57 0.41 23.26
N HIS A 70 -55.40 1.04 23.22
CA HIS A 70 -54.14 0.43 23.60
C HIS A 70 -54.16 -0.02 25.08
N TYR A 71 -54.71 0.76 25.99
CA TYR A 71 -54.85 0.39 27.38
C TYR A 71 -55.72 -0.86 27.54
N ALA A 72 -56.89 -0.88 26.90
CA ALA A 72 -57.81 -2.05 26.93
C ALA A 72 -57.13 -3.30 26.35
N TYR A 73 -56.40 -3.17 25.25
CA TYR A 73 -55.66 -4.27 24.66
C TYR A 73 -54.51 -4.78 25.59
N GLY A 74 -53.78 -3.84 26.20
CA GLY A 74 -52.78 -4.18 27.22
C GLY A 74 -53.36 -5.00 28.36
N LYS A 75 -54.54 -4.64 28.90
CA LYS A 75 -55.23 -5.42 29.94
C LYS A 75 -55.65 -6.81 29.47
N GLN A 76 -56.10 -6.96 28.22
CA GLN A 76 -56.43 -8.30 27.63
C GLN A 76 -55.18 -9.17 27.51
N LEU A 77 -54.09 -8.64 27.00
CA LEU A 77 -52.83 -9.35 26.89
C LEU A 77 -52.23 -9.73 28.25
N GLN A 78 -52.32 -8.82 29.24
CA GLN A 78 -51.86 -9.09 30.59
C GLN A 78 -52.66 -10.26 31.22
N ALA A 79 -53.98 -10.29 31.02
CA ALA A 79 -54.84 -11.40 31.48
C ALA A 79 -54.52 -12.73 30.75
N ALA A 80 -54.06 -12.68 29.49
CA ALA A 80 -53.58 -13.84 28.74
C ALA A 80 -52.15 -14.28 29.12
N GLY A 81 -51.44 -13.51 29.96
CA GLY A 81 -50.06 -13.81 30.35
C GLY A 81 -48.99 -13.33 29.33
N GLU A 82 -49.40 -12.59 28.33
CA GLU A 82 -48.52 -12.03 27.29
C GLU A 82 -47.91 -10.69 27.74
N THR A 83 -47.14 -10.75 28.83
CA THR A 83 -46.66 -9.56 29.56
C THR A 83 -45.80 -8.62 28.74
N ALA A 84 -44.95 -9.14 27.81
CA ALA A 84 -44.10 -8.29 26.98
C ALA A 84 -44.91 -7.49 25.95
N THR A 85 -45.90 -8.14 25.31
CA THR A 85 -46.80 -7.49 24.36
C THR A 85 -47.75 -6.53 25.09
N ALA A 86 -48.23 -6.92 26.29
CA ALA A 86 -49.00 -6.02 27.14
C ALA A 86 -48.27 -4.74 27.50
N ALA A 87 -46.97 -4.84 27.83
CA ALA A 87 -46.13 -3.70 28.13
C ALA A 87 -46.05 -2.69 26.94
N GLU A 88 -45.93 -3.20 25.72
CA GLU A 88 -45.93 -2.37 24.52
C GLU A 88 -47.23 -1.58 24.36
N GLN A 89 -48.36 -2.25 24.61
CA GLN A 89 -49.66 -1.62 24.51
C GLN A 89 -49.89 -0.56 25.63
N PHE A 90 -49.48 -0.84 26.84
CA PHE A 90 -49.55 0.17 27.92
C PHE A 90 -48.64 1.34 27.67
N TYR A 91 -47.46 1.13 27.07
CA TYR A 91 -46.56 2.22 26.65
C TYR A 91 -47.24 3.14 25.59
N LEU A 92 -47.93 2.54 24.62
CA LEU A 92 -48.67 3.30 23.60
C LEU A 92 -49.87 4.05 24.20
N ALA A 93 -50.40 3.53 25.32
CA ALA A 93 -51.48 4.17 26.10
C ALA A 93 -50.98 5.25 27.08
N LYS A 94 -49.70 5.64 27.01
CA LYS A 94 -49.06 6.59 27.95
C LYS A 94 -49.93 7.81 28.28
N GLY A 95 -50.10 8.07 29.59
CA GLY A 95 -50.92 9.17 30.11
C GLY A 95 -52.42 8.84 30.21
N TYR A 96 -52.84 7.60 29.93
CA TYR A 96 -54.23 7.15 30.11
C TYR A 96 -54.33 6.26 31.38
N GLU A 97 -55.14 6.65 32.33
CA GLU A 97 -55.32 5.95 33.63
C GLU A 97 -53.98 5.55 34.28
N ASP A 98 -53.79 4.25 34.63
CA ASP A 98 -52.56 3.71 35.22
C ASP A 98 -51.64 3.09 34.19
N ALA A 99 -51.79 3.40 32.89
CA ALA A 99 -51.02 2.78 31.80
C ALA A 99 -49.50 2.92 31.97
N ASP A 100 -49.01 4.07 32.46
CA ASP A 100 -47.60 4.30 32.71
C ASP A 100 -47.03 3.33 33.78
N GLU A 101 -47.78 3.08 34.86
CA GLU A 101 -47.41 2.14 35.91
C GLU A 101 -47.47 0.72 35.38
N GLN A 102 -48.53 0.34 34.66
CA GLN A 102 -48.70 -0.97 34.07
C GLN A 102 -47.59 -1.26 33.04
N ALA A 103 -47.21 -0.32 32.20
CA ALA A 103 -46.08 -0.42 31.28
C ALA A 103 -44.80 -0.71 32.06
N ASN A 104 -44.49 0.14 33.06
CA ASN A 104 -43.29 0.00 33.87
C ASN A 104 -43.17 -1.38 34.51
N VAL A 105 -44.21 -1.85 35.18
CA VAL A 105 -44.24 -3.18 35.84
C VAL A 105 -44.11 -4.31 34.81
N SER A 106 -44.80 -4.18 33.66
CA SER A 106 -44.81 -5.21 32.61
C SER A 106 -43.48 -5.29 31.82
N TYR A 107 -42.73 -4.21 31.69
CA TYR A 107 -41.39 -4.21 31.14
C TYR A 107 -40.30 -4.63 32.13
N TYR A 108 -40.39 -4.18 33.38
CA TYR A 108 -39.34 -4.33 34.37
C TYR A 108 -39.10 -5.79 34.77
N ALA A 109 -40.14 -6.54 35.17
CA ALA A 109 -39.99 -7.92 35.61
C ALA A 109 -39.46 -8.87 34.53
N PRO A 110 -39.96 -8.84 33.26
CA PRO A 110 -39.33 -9.61 32.17
C PRO A 110 -37.89 -9.18 31.86
N ALA A 111 -37.55 -7.87 31.95
CA ALA A 111 -36.20 -7.38 31.70
C ALA A 111 -35.20 -7.92 32.71
N VAL A 112 -35.55 -7.90 34.02
CA VAL A 112 -34.71 -8.49 35.08
C VAL A 112 -34.49 -9.99 34.84
N LYS A 113 -35.54 -10.72 34.49
CA LYS A 113 -35.43 -12.15 34.16
C LYS A 113 -34.56 -12.40 32.92
N ALA A 114 -34.65 -11.54 31.89
CA ALA A 114 -33.81 -11.62 30.69
C ALA A 114 -32.35 -11.36 31.05
N LEU A 115 -32.08 -10.37 31.92
CA LEU A 115 -30.73 -10.04 32.37
C LEU A 115 -30.10 -11.24 33.14
N GLU A 116 -30.84 -11.82 34.07
CA GLU A 116 -30.42 -13.02 34.83
C GLU A 116 -30.13 -14.22 33.89
N ALA A 117 -30.90 -14.35 32.82
CA ALA A 117 -30.73 -15.40 31.83
C ALA A 117 -29.59 -15.11 30.81
N GLY A 118 -28.88 -13.99 30.94
CA GLY A 118 -27.82 -13.57 29.99
C GLY A 118 -28.34 -13.10 28.63
N LYS A 119 -29.64 -12.82 28.52
CA LYS A 119 -30.27 -12.29 27.30
C LYS A 119 -30.20 -10.75 27.27
N PHE A 120 -28.97 -10.24 27.21
CA PHE A 120 -28.70 -8.83 27.45
C PHE A 120 -29.38 -7.90 26.42
N LYS A 121 -29.42 -8.29 25.15
CA LYS A 121 -30.09 -7.52 24.09
C LYS A 121 -31.61 -7.40 24.33
N GLU A 122 -32.25 -8.49 24.80
CA GLU A 122 -33.66 -8.49 25.18
C GLU A 122 -33.92 -7.61 26.41
N ALA A 123 -33.09 -7.74 27.43
CA ALA A 123 -33.17 -6.92 28.64
C ALA A 123 -33.02 -5.44 28.33
N ALA A 124 -32.02 -5.05 27.57
CA ALA A 124 -31.82 -3.66 27.17
C ALA A 124 -33.00 -3.08 26.39
N ARG A 125 -33.58 -3.85 25.46
CA ARG A 125 -34.78 -3.44 24.71
C ARG A 125 -35.97 -3.17 25.61
N LEU A 126 -36.19 -4.01 26.58
CA LEU A 126 -37.32 -3.84 27.54
C LEU A 126 -37.09 -2.63 28.46
N LEU A 127 -35.90 -2.45 28.97
CA LEU A 127 -35.54 -1.33 29.86
C LEU A 127 -35.49 0.02 29.20
N GLN A 128 -35.23 0.07 27.89
CA GLN A 128 -35.10 1.32 27.12
C GLN A 128 -36.31 2.24 27.25
N ASN A 129 -37.52 1.67 27.37
CA ASN A 129 -38.78 2.42 27.46
C ASN A 129 -39.14 2.91 28.87
N ILE A 130 -38.47 2.37 29.89
CA ILE A 130 -38.79 2.59 31.31
C ILE A 130 -37.57 3.08 32.11
N ARG A 131 -36.59 3.75 31.47
CA ARG A 131 -35.33 4.15 32.14
C ARG A 131 -35.53 5.05 33.37
N ASP A 132 -36.64 5.77 33.44
CA ASP A 132 -36.98 6.62 34.59
C ASP A 132 -37.64 5.84 35.76
N TYR A 133 -37.86 4.52 35.59
CA TYR A 133 -38.54 3.70 36.58
C TYR A 133 -37.54 2.96 37.46
N SER A 134 -37.61 3.17 38.78
CA SER A 134 -36.78 2.46 39.79
C SER A 134 -35.27 2.56 39.42
N ASP A 135 -34.59 1.42 39.27
CA ASP A 135 -33.19 1.24 38.89
C ASP A 135 -33.04 0.79 37.40
N ALA A 136 -34.10 0.96 36.61
CA ALA A 136 -34.12 0.47 35.22
C ALA A 136 -33.00 1.08 34.34
N ASP A 137 -32.59 2.32 34.62
CA ASP A 137 -31.47 2.94 33.91
C ASP A 137 -30.13 2.24 34.20
N ASP A 138 -29.89 1.86 35.44
CA ASP A 138 -28.68 1.15 35.83
C ASP A 138 -28.68 -0.29 35.31
N LEU A 139 -29.82 -0.96 35.32
CA LEU A 139 -29.96 -2.28 34.70
C LEU A 139 -29.84 -2.23 33.20
N TRP A 140 -30.32 -1.17 32.54
CA TRP A 140 -30.13 -0.94 31.10
C TRP A 140 -28.66 -0.76 30.76
N LYS A 141 -27.92 0.07 31.50
CA LYS A 141 -26.47 0.23 31.36
C LYS A 141 -25.75 -1.10 31.51
N GLN A 142 -26.11 -1.87 32.54
CA GLN A 142 -25.57 -3.21 32.76
C GLN A 142 -25.83 -4.13 31.55
N ALA A 143 -27.03 -4.14 31.02
CA ALA A 143 -27.40 -4.97 29.88
C ALA A 143 -26.61 -4.58 28.62
N ILE A 144 -26.52 -3.28 28.32
CA ILE A 144 -25.72 -2.74 27.16
C ILE A 144 -24.25 -3.11 27.34
N TYR A 145 -23.67 -2.90 28.53
CA TYR A 145 -22.29 -3.23 28.83
C TYR A 145 -22.00 -4.73 28.62
N GLN A 146 -22.84 -5.61 29.17
CA GLN A 146 -22.67 -7.05 29.01
C GLN A 146 -22.85 -7.50 27.54
N GLN A 147 -23.79 -6.89 26.80
CA GLN A 147 -23.96 -7.17 25.38
C GLN A 147 -22.72 -6.74 24.59
N ALA A 148 -22.14 -5.58 24.88
CA ALA A 148 -20.91 -5.15 24.22
C ALA A 148 -19.75 -6.14 24.45
N LEU A 149 -19.59 -6.67 25.65
CA LEU A 149 -18.60 -7.71 25.93
C LEU A 149 -18.86 -9.02 25.14
N VAL A 150 -20.13 -9.35 24.91
CA VAL A 150 -20.50 -10.50 24.05
C VAL A 150 -20.09 -10.26 22.60
N GLU A 151 -20.36 -9.06 22.07
CA GLU A 151 -19.98 -8.70 20.69
C GLU A 151 -18.44 -8.66 20.52
N MET A 152 -17.72 -8.09 21.49
CA MET A 152 -16.25 -8.12 21.48
C MET A 152 -15.70 -9.55 21.46
N LYS A 153 -16.27 -10.45 22.25
CA LYS A 153 -15.89 -11.87 22.25
C LYS A 153 -16.20 -12.57 20.93
N ALA A 154 -17.24 -12.12 20.23
CA ALA A 154 -17.58 -12.58 18.89
C ALA A 154 -16.72 -11.91 17.79
N LEU A 155 -15.82 -11.01 18.16
CA LEU A 155 -14.98 -10.18 17.29
C LEU A 155 -15.80 -9.19 16.41
N ASP A 156 -17.03 -8.89 16.83
CA ASP A 156 -17.85 -7.84 16.20
C ASP A 156 -17.61 -6.51 16.93
N PHE A 157 -16.47 -5.90 16.63
CA PHE A 157 -16.04 -4.66 17.28
C PHE A 157 -16.88 -3.46 16.90
N ASP A 158 -17.49 -3.47 15.72
CA ASP A 158 -18.39 -2.40 15.26
C ASP A 158 -19.68 -2.41 16.08
N ALA A 159 -20.30 -3.58 16.28
CA ALA A 159 -21.46 -3.73 17.12
C ALA A 159 -21.15 -3.37 18.60
N ALA A 160 -20.00 -3.82 19.11
CA ALA A 160 -19.55 -3.48 20.45
C ALA A 160 -19.37 -1.97 20.64
N THR A 161 -18.71 -1.31 19.69
CA THR A 161 -18.51 0.15 19.68
C THR A 161 -19.83 0.91 19.66
N ALA A 162 -20.79 0.47 18.84
CA ALA A 162 -22.11 1.08 18.76
C ALA A 162 -22.88 0.97 20.09
N LEU A 163 -22.71 -0.11 20.83
CA LEU A 163 -23.29 -0.32 22.16
C LEU A 163 -22.60 0.57 23.21
N LEU A 164 -21.26 0.54 23.28
CA LEU A 164 -20.48 1.30 24.25
C LEU A 164 -20.67 2.82 24.09
N ASN A 165 -20.85 3.32 22.87
CA ASN A 165 -21.12 4.73 22.62
C ASN A 165 -22.49 5.23 23.13
N GLN A 166 -23.39 4.32 23.54
CA GLN A 166 -24.66 4.70 24.18
C GLN A 166 -24.50 4.96 25.68
N MET A 167 -23.30 4.71 26.23
CA MET A 167 -23.04 4.75 27.67
C MET A 167 -22.13 5.93 28.03
N PRO A 168 -22.19 6.40 29.29
CA PRO A 168 -21.19 7.33 29.81
C PRO A 168 -19.79 6.71 29.76
N ALA A 169 -18.79 7.53 29.36
CA ALA A 169 -17.40 7.06 29.22
C ALA A 169 -16.77 6.65 30.57
N ASP A 170 -17.31 7.16 31.67
CA ASP A 170 -16.88 6.86 33.04
C ASP A 170 -17.63 5.68 33.68
N TYR A 171 -18.53 5.04 32.94
CA TYR A 171 -19.19 3.83 33.42
C TYR A 171 -18.22 2.65 33.29
N ASN A 172 -17.88 2.03 34.44
CA ASN A 172 -16.88 0.95 34.48
C ASN A 172 -15.59 1.27 33.69
N ASP A 173 -15.27 0.46 32.71
CA ASP A 173 -14.12 0.58 31.83
C ASP A 173 -14.48 0.86 30.37
N VAL A 174 -15.65 1.47 30.11
CA VAL A 174 -16.17 1.79 28.75
C VAL A 174 -15.13 2.53 27.91
N ALA A 175 -14.46 3.53 28.47
CA ALA A 175 -13.43 4.28 27.74
C ALA A 175 -12.25 3.37 27.30
N THR A 176 -11.90 2.39 28.10
CA THR A 176 -10.87 1.39 27.80
C THR A 176 -11.35 0.42 26.74
N LEU A 177 -12.58 -0.11 26.89
CA LEU A 177 -13.17 -1.04 25.92
C LEU A 177 -13.34 -0.41 24.53
N LEU A 178 -13.65 0.88 24.46
CA LEU A 178 -13.71 1.62 23.18
C LEU A 178 -12.34 1.64 22.48
N LYS A 179 -11.24 1.80 23.24
CA LYS A 179 -9.88 1.68 22.68
C LYS A 179 -9.55 0.25 22.27
N ASP A 180 -9.99 -0.74 23.07
CA ASP A 180 -9.83 -2.16 22.73
C ASP A 180 -10.56 -2.52 21.43
N CYS A 181 -11.74 -1.95 21.18
CA CYS A 181 -12.47 -2.14 19.93
C CYS A 181 -11.73 -1.63 18.68
N VAL A 182 -10.71 -0.78 18.85
CA VAL A 182 -9.82 -0.32 17.76
C VAL A 182 -8.50 -1.10 17.77
N TYR A 183 -7.95 -1.35 18.97
CA TYR A 183 -6.65 -2.00 19.12
C TYR A 183 -6.67 -3.47 18.69
N GLN A 184 -7.70 -4.24 19.07
CA GLN A 184 -7.78 -5.66 18.73
C GLN A 184 -7.93 -5.91 17.21
N PRO A 185 -8.80 -5.20 16.47
CA PRO A 185 -8.81 -5.29 15.01
C PRO A 185 -7.46 -4.98 14.37
N ALA A 186 -6.72 -3.98 14.88
CA ALA A 186 -5.39 -3.66 14.41
C ALA A 186 -4.39 -4.82 14.63
N GLN A 187 -4.47 -5.50 15.79
CA GLN A 187 -3.68 -6.72 16.05
C GLN A 187 -4.03 -7.86 15.08
N ILE A 188 -5.31 -8.03 14.79
CA ILE A 188 -5.78 -9.02 13.81
C ILE A 188 -5.23 -8.68 12.41
N ALA A 189 -5.32 -7.42 11.98
CA ALA A 189 -4.76 -6.95 10.72
C ALA A 189 -3.24 -7.21 10.65
N TYR A 190 -2.50 -6.89 11.71
CA TYR A 190 -1.06 -7.19 11.81
C TYR A 190 -0.78 -8.68 11.64
N SER A 191 -1.52 -9.55 12.33
CA SER A 191 -1.33 -11.01 12.25
C SER A 191 -1.57 -11.58 10.84
N ARG A 192 -2.33 -10.87 10.01
CA ARG A 192 -2.61 -11.20 8.60
C ARG A 192 -1.61 -10.59 7.62
N GLY A 193 -0.69 -9.77 8.12
CA GLY A 193 0.25 -9.01 7.27
C GLY A 193 -0.39 -7.80 6.58
N GLU A 194 -1.56 -7.36 7.03
CA GLU A 194 -2.28 -6.16 6.56
C GLU A 194 -1.71 -4.92 7.26
N TYR A 195 -0.43 -4.63 7.01
CA TYR A 195 0.34 -3.67 7.81
C TYR A 195 -0.21 -2.25 7.78
N GLU A 196 -0.71 -1.77 6.64
CA GLU A 196 -1.31 -0.42 6.52
C GLU A 196 -2.54 -0.28 7.41
N ALA A 197 -3.43 -1.26 7.39
CA ALA A 197 -4.63 -1.28 8.23
C ALA A 197 -4.26 -1.38 9.72
N ALA A 198 -3.27 -2.21 10.06
CA ALA A 198 -2.77 -2.34 11.43
C ALA A 198 -2.19 -1.01 11.95
N ILE A 199 -1.33 -0.36 11.17
CA ILE A 199 -0.74 0.94 11.53
C ILE A 199 -1.81 2.00 11.71
N ALA A 200 -2.80 2.07 10.82
CA ALA A 200 -3.92 3.01 10.93
C ALA A 200 -4.70 2.81 12.24
N GLY A 201 -5.02 1.56 12.58
CA GLY A 201 -5.72 1.21 13.81
C GLY A 201 -4.91 1.54 15.07
N PHE A 202 -3.63 1.15 15.13
CA PHE A 202 -2.78 1.49 16.27
C PHE A 202 -2.54 3.00 16.40
N THR A 203 -2.47 3.73 15.28
CA THR A 203 -2.32 5.19 15.30
C THR A 203 -3.54 5.88 15.90
N ALA A 204 -4.74 5.38 15.62
CA ALA A 204 -5.98 5.92 16.19
C ALA A 204 -6.06 5.79 17.72
N VAL A 205 -5.30 4.87 18.31
CA VAL A 205 -5.21 4.64 19.76
C VAL A 205 -3.75 4.68 20.25
N SER A 206 -2.96 5.58 19.72
CA SER A 206 -1.50 5.65 19.97
C SER A 206 -1.11 5.90 21.43
N ASP A 207 -2.04 6.43 22.25
CA ASP A 207 -1.92 6.64 23.69
C ASP A 207 -2.35 5.43 24.53
N TYR A 208 -2.76 4.34 23.88
CA TYR A 208 -3.31 3.16 24.53
C TYR A 208 -2.37 1.96 24.46
N SER A 209 -2.14 1.34 25.63
CA SER A 209 -1.32 0.13 25.73
C SER A 209 0.03 0.26 25.00
N GLU A 210 0.38 -0.75 24.23
CA GLU A 210 1.63 -0.83 23.44
C GLU A 210 1.46 -0.36 21.99
N ALA A 211 0.40 0.40 21.68
CA ALA A 211 0.08 0.79 20.29
C ALA A 211 1.25 1.47 19.57
N ALA A 212 1.96 2.36 20.28
CA ALA A 212 3.15 3.02 19.72
C ALA A 212 4.28 2.05 19.37
N ASP A 213 4.48 1.02 20.18
CA ASP A 213 5.47 -0.04 19.92
C ASP A 213 5.01 -0.95 18.79
N MET A 214 3.71 -1.25 18.73
CA MET A 214 3.12 -2.02 17.64
C MET A 214 3.23 -1.30 16.29
N ILE A 215 3.10 0.02 16.24
CA ILE A 215 3.34 0.81 15.01
C ILE A 215 4.79 0.59 14.52
N ARG A 216 5.76 0.68 15.42
CA ARG A 216 7.17 0.44 15.07
C ARG A 216 7.41 -0.99 14.58
N LEU A 217 6.81 -1.97 15.25
CA LEU A 217 6.88 -3.38 14.88
C LEU A 217 6.25 -3.62 13.50
N CYS A 218 5.06 -3.07 13.24
CA CYS A 218 4.40 -3.16 11.95
C CYS A 218 5.29 -2.62 10.81
N ASN A 219 5.86 -1.42 11.00
CA ASN A 219 6.74 -0.82 9.99
C ASN A 219 8.00 -1.67 9.76
N TYR A 220 8.56 -2.26 10.82
CA TYR A 220 9.74 -3.13 10.71
C TYR A 220 9.44 -4.41 9.92
N ASP A 221 8.34 -5.09 10.23
CA ASP A 221 7.96 -6.33 9.53
C ASP A 221 7.46 -6.03 8.11
N TRP A 222 6.80 -4.88 7.90
CA TRP A 222 6.41 -4.44 6.56
C TRP A 222 7.62 -4.13 5.67
N ALA A 223 8.66 -3.50 6.22
CA ALA A 223 9.92 -3.29 5.52
C ALA A 223 10.54 -4.62 5.06
N ALA A 224 10.57 -5.63 5.96
CA ALA A 224 11.05 -6.96 5.62
C ALA A 224 10.22 -7.60 4.50
N LYS A 225 8.90 -7.47 4.55
CA LYS A 225 8.00 -7.97 3.51
C LYS A 225 8.22 -7.28 2.17
N LYS A 226 8.34 -5.94 2.17
CA LYS A 226 8.65 -5.16 0.96
C LYS A 226 9.97 -5.60 0.31
N ALA A 227 11.01 -5.83 1.12
CA ALA A 227 12.29 -6.32 0.61
C ALA A 227 12.16 -7.71 -0.06
N GLN A 228 11.37 -8.61 0.54
CA GLN A 228 11.08 -9.93 -0.04
C GLN A 228 10.30 -9.84 -1.36
N ASP A 229 9.40 -8.88 -1.46
CA ASP A 229 8.59 -8.63 -2.67
C ASP A 229 9.35 -7.86 -3.76
N GLY A 230 10.59 -7.45 -3.48
CA GLY A 230 11.45 -6.71 -4.43
C GLY A 230 11.26 -5.19 -4.39
N ASP A 231 10.42 -4.66 -3.51
CA ASP A 231 10.29 -3.21 -3.27
C ASP A 231 11.39 -2.75 -2.30
N TYR A 232 12.63 -2.77 -2.80
CA TYR A 232 13.80 -2.45 -1.98
C TYR A 232 13.81 -1.00 -1.49
N ASP A 233 13.37 -0.05 -2.32
CA ASP A 233 13.36 1.36 -1.96
C ASP A 233 12.31 1.65 -0.89
N GLY A 234 11.12 1.05 -0.99
CA GLY A 234 10.10 1.12 0.04
C GLY A 234 10.54 0.48 1.36
N ALA A 235 11.27 -0.64 1.30
CA ALA A 235 11.85 -1.27 2.49
C ALA A 235 12.90 -0.40 3.17
N ILE A 236 13.81 0.18 2.41
CA ILE A 236 14.86 1.09 2.93
C ILE A 236 14.22 2.30 3.60
N ALA A 237 13.23 2.94 2.95
CA ALA A 237 12.55 4.11 3.52
C ALA A 237 11.87 3.81 4.87
N LEU A 238 11.25 2.64 5.01
CA LEU A 238 10.64 2.22 6.28
C LEU A 238 11.70 1.96 7.37
N TYR A 239 12.80 1.29 7.05
CA TYR A 239 13.89 1.08 8.01
C TYR A 239 14.58 2.39 8.40
N GLU A 240 14.77 3.33 7.48
CA GLU A 240 15.33 4.67 7.77
C GLU A 240 14.40 5.45 8.71
N ALA A 241 13.08 5.40 8.51
CA ALA A 241 12.10 6.02 9.39
C ALA A 241 12.09 5.42 10.81
N LEU A 242 12.49 4.16 10.96
CA LEU A 242 12.58 3.48 12.25
C LEU A 242 13.83 3.86 13.06
N GLY A 243 14.85 4.40 12.42
CA GLY A 243 16.10 4.82 13.07
C GLY A 243 16.77 3.67 13.86
N ASP A 244 16.94 3.87 15.17
CA ASP A 244 17.62 2.91 16.05
C ASP A 244 16.73 1.74 16.51
N TYR A 245 15.53 1.58 15.93
CA TYR A 245 14.65 0.48 16.32
C TYR A 245 15.22 -0.85 15.87
N LYS A 246 15.46 -1.77 16.81
CA LYS A 246 16.09 -3.08 16.58
C LYS A 246 17.39 -2.94 15.76
N ASP A 247 17.53 -3.73 14.73
CA ASP A 247 18.67 -3.77 13.81
C ASP A 247 18.39 -3.06 12.47
N SER A 248 17.50 -2.06 12.46
CA SER A 248 17.07 -1.36 11.22
C SER A 248 18.25 -0.84 10.39
N ALA A 249 19.28 -0.29 11.03
CA ALA A 249 20.47 0.19 10.32
C ALA A 249 21.22 -0.94 9.59
N GLN A 250 21.31 -2.13 10.21
CA GLN A 250 21.88 -3.31 9.56
C GLN A 250 20.99 -3.79 8.42
N LYS A 251 19.67 -3.80 8.61
CA LYS A 251 18.68 -4.18 7.60
C LYS A 251 18.74 -3.30 6.35
N ILE A 252 19.00 -2.01 6.49
CA ILE A 252 19.22 -1.12 5.35
C ILE A 252 20.37 -1.63 4.47
N SER A 253 21.50 -1.99 5.09
CA SER A 253 22.66 -2.52 4.34
C SER A 253 22.34 -3.85 3.67
N GLU A 254 21.63 -4.76 4.35
CA GLU A 254 21.18 -6.03 3.80
C GLU A 254 20.26 -5.82 2.58
N VAL A 255 19.28 -4.92 2.67
CA VAL A 255 18.34 -4.62 1.59
C VAL A 255 19.02 -3.94 0.41
N ARG A 256 20.00 -3.03 0.66
CA ARG A 256 20.83 -2.43 -0.39
C ARG A 256 21.64 -3.51 -1.13
N THR A 257 22.19 -4.48 -0.40
CA THR A 257 22.88 -5.61 -1.02
C THR A 257 21.92 -6.43 -1.90
N MET A 258 20.71 -6.73 -1.42
CA MET A 258 19.71 -7.44 -2.21
C MET A 258 19.34 -6.65 -3.47
N LYS A 259 19.18 -5.32 -3.38
CA LYS A 259 18.91 -4.45 -4.53
C LYS A 259 20.03 -4.50 -5.56
N ALA A 260 21.28 -4.40 -5.10
CA ALA A 260 22.45 -4.48 -5.99
C ALA A 260 22.55 -5.82 -6.69
N GLN A 261 22.33 -6.93 -5.96
CA GLN A 261 22.30 -8.29 -6.53
C GLN A 261 21.20 -8.43 -7.59
N ALA A 262 19.99 -7.94 -7.31
CA ALA A 262 18.87 -7.96 -8.24
C ALA A 262 19.19 -7.17 -9.52
N LEU A 263 19.76 -5.98 -9.39
CA LEU A 263 20.19 -5.15 -10.52
C LEU A 263 21.29 -5.87 -11.34
N ALA A 264 22.34 -6.36 -10.69
CA ALA A 264 23.45 -7.05 -11.37
C ALA A 264 22.98 -8.31 -12.12
N SER A 265 22.01 -9.03 -11.56
CA SER A 265 21.48 -10.25 -12.17
C SER A 265 20.77 -10.04 -13.51
N THR A 266 20.34 -8.81 -13.81
CA THR A 266 19.70 -8.47 -15.10
C THR A 266 20.69 -8.50 -16.27
N GLY A 267 21.97 -8.28 -16.01
CA GLY A 267 23.02 -8.17 -17.01
C GLY A 267 22.91 -6.92 -17.90
N ALA A 268 21.99 -6.00 -17.63
CA ALA A 268 21.86 -4.75 -18.36
C ALA A 268 22.93 -3.74 -17.92
N LEU A 269 23.52 -3.00 -18.87
CA LEU A 269 24.63 -2.08 -18.59
C LEU A 269 24.32 -1.05 -17.52
N ASP A 270 23.16 -0.39 -17.62
CA ASP A 270 22.72 0.64 -16.66
C ASP A 270 22.49 0.05 -15.26
N ASN A 271 21.98 -1.20 -15.19
CA ASN A 271 21.73 -1.89 -13.94
C ASN A 271 23.06 -2.37 -13.31
N LEU A 272 24.02 -2.84 -14.12
CA LEU A 272 25.37 -3.16 -13.63
C LEU A 272 26.06 -1.92 -13.08
N GLN A 273 25.93 -0.78 -13.73
CA GLN A 273 26.47 0.49 -13.24
C GLN A 273 25.82 0.90 -11.91
N SER A 274 24.49 0.80 -11.81
CA SER A 274 23.76 1.11 -10.58
C SER A 274 24.14 0.16 -9.44
N ALA A 275 24.28 -1.14 -9.72
CA ALA A 275 24.73 -2.14 -8.74
C ALA A 275 26.16 -1.83 -8.23
N ALA A 276 27.08 -1.47 -9.13
CA ALA A 276 28.45 -1.12 -8.77
C ALA A 276 28.51 0.09 -7.83
N VAL A 277 27.65 1.11 -8.05
CA VAL A 277 27.54 2.25 -7.14
C VAL A 277 27.11 1.82 -5.74
N ILE A 278 26.08 0.95 -5.65
CA ILE A 278 25.59 0.46 -4.35
C ILE A 278 26.67 -0.37 -3.63
N TYR A 279 27.37 -1.26 -4.33
CA TYR A 279 28.46 -2.05 -3.72
C TYR A 279 29.62 -1.17 -3.25
N ALA A 280 29.96 -0.11 -3.99
CA ALA A 280 30.97 0.86 -3.59
C ALA A 280 30.56 1.61 -2.30
N GLU A 281 29.31 2.03 -2.20
CA GLU A 281 28.76 2.68 -0.98
C GLU A 281 28.75 1.74 0.23
N LEU A 282 28.52 0.44 0.01
CA LEU A 282 28.54 -0.57 1.06
C LEU A 282 29.95 -1.00 1.44
N GLY A 283 31.00 -0.66 0.64
CA GLY A 283 32.35 -1.14 0.83
C GLY A 283 32.54 -2.61 0.51
N ASP A 284 31.64 -3.20 -0.29
CA ASP A 284 31.75 -4.59 -0.75
C ASP A 284 32.65 -4.64 -2.00
N GLU A 285 33.96 -4.63 -1.77
CA GLU A 285 34.96 -4.63 -2.85
C GLU A 285 34.88 -5.85 -3.75
N ALA A 286 34.51 -7.02 -3.21
CA ALA A 286 34.43 -8.25 -3.98
C ALA A 286 33.28 -8.22 -4.99
N SER A 287 32.07 -7.85 -4.54
CA SER A 287 30.89 -7.72 -5.40
C SER A 287 31.03 -6.54 -6.38
N LEU A 288 31.69 -5.46 -5.96
CA LEU A 288 32.02 -4.32 -6.83
C LEU A 288 32.91 -4.76 -7.98
N ALA A 289 34.03 -5.43 -7.70
CA ALA A 289 34.96 -5.90 -8.73
C ALA A 289 34.30 -6.89 -9.71
N ALA A 290 33.49 -7.81 -9.19
CA ALA A 290 32.75 -8.75 -10.04
C ALA A 290 31.75 -8.04 -10.97
N THR A 291 31.03 -7.05 -10.44
CA THR A 291 30.05 -6.28 -11.22
C THR A 291 30.73 -5.40 -12.27
N GLN A 292 31.81 -4.73 -11.91
CA GLN A 292 32.63 -3.92 -12.84
C GLN A 292 33.24 -4.78 -13.93
N TYR A 293 33.69 -5.99 -13.62
CA TYR A 293 34.19 -6.92 -14.63
C TYR A 293 33.09 -7.29 -15.64
N GLN A 294 31.89 -7.62 -15.17
CA GLN A 294 30.76 -7.90 -16.07
C GLN A 294 30.40 -6.69 -16.93
N GLN A 295 30.40 -5.48 -16.35
CA GLN A 295 30.17 -4.22 -17.06
C GLN A 295 31.20 -4.01 -18.18
N ALA A 296 32.49 -4.16 -17.86
CA ALA A 296 33.57 -4.00 -18.83
C ALA A 296 33.51 -5.05 -19.95
N ALA A 297 33.18 -6.29 -19.62
CA ALA A 297 33.01 -7.36 -20.60
C ALA A 297 31.84 -7.05 -21.58
N LEU A 298 30.74 -6.52 -21.07
CA LEU A 298 29.62 -6.09 -21.90
C LEU A 298 29.96 -4.88 -22.78
N LEU A 299 30.69 -3.90 -22.25
CA LEU A 299 31.18 -2.75 -23.00
C LEU A 299 32.11 -3.20 -24.14
N LEU A 300 33.03 -4.12 -23.87
CA LEU A 300 33.92 -4.72 -24.87
C LEU A 300 33.13 -5.41 -25.98
N GLN A 301 32.12 -6.20 -25.63
CA GLN A 301 31.22 -6.85 -26.58
C GLN A 301 30.47 -5.84 -27.45
N ASN A 302 30.06 -4.71 -26.88
CA ASN A 302 29.37 -3.62 -27.55
C ASN A 302 30.33 -2.69 -28.34
N GLN A 303 31.63 -3.03 -28.44
CA GLN A 303 32.66 -2.26 -29.12
C GLN A 303 32.93 -0.87 -28.51
N GLN A 304 32.54 -0.68 -27.24
CA GLN A 304 32.83 0.52 -26.45
C GLN A 304 34.19 0.33 -25.75
N TYR A 305 35.25 0.21 -26.59
CA TYR A 305 36.56 -0.24 -26.15
C TYR A 305 37.22 0.71 -25.13
N THR A 306 37.00 2.01 -25.27
CA THR A 306 37.62 3.02 -24.40
C THR A 306 37.09 2.90 -22.97
N GLU A 307 35.77 2.80 -22.82
CA GLU A 307 35.09 2.65 -21.53
C GLU A 307 35.42 1.30 -20.87
N ALA A 308 35.41 0.21 -21.66
CA ALA A 308 35.82 -1.09 -21.19
C ALA A 308 37.28 -1.10 -20.69
N ARG A 309 38.20 -0.46 -21.45
CA ARG A 309 39.60 -0.30 -21.12
C ARG A 309 39.83 0.34 -19.75
N GLU A 310 39.12 1.43 -19.47
CA GLU A 310 39.23 2.16 -18.21
C GLU A 310 38.88 1.25 -17.01
N ILE A 311 37.79 0.50 -17.13
CA ILE A 311 37.33 -0.39 -16.07
C ILE A 311 38.29 -1.58 -15.90
N PHE A 312 38.72 -2.26 -16.99
CA PHE A 312 39.69 -3.35 -16.88
C PHE A 312 41.04 -2.88 -16.33
N ALA A 313 41.48 -1.69 -16.64
CA ALA A 313 42.70 -1.10 -16.07
C ALA A 313 42.55 -0.90 -14.56
N ALA A 314 41.41 -0.42 -14.07
CA ALA A 314 41.14 -0.25 -12.66
C ALA A 314 41.06 -1.58 -11.90
N LEU A 315 40.53 -2.65 -12.53
CA LEU A 315 40.43 -3.99 -11.97
C LEU A 315 41.79 -4.71 -11.80
N GLY A 316 42.79 -4.31 -12.57
CA GLY A 316 44.16 -4.79 -12.41
C GLY A 316 44.33 -6.30 -12.58
N THR A 317 44.51 -7.00 -11.47
CA THR A 317 44.73 -8.47 -11.45
C THR A 317 43.47 -9.29 -11.19
N TYR A 318 42.28 -8.64 -11.17
CA TYR A 318 41.02 -9.33 -10.97
C TYR A 318 40.73 -10.23 -12.20
N GLU A 319 40.51 -11.52 -11.96
CA GLU A 319 40.27 -12.52 -13.01
C GLU A 319 41.29 -12.36 -14.18
N ASP A 320 40.82 -12.27 -15.40
CA ASP A 320 41.64 -12.05 -16.59
C ASP A 320 41.62 -10.61 -17.10
N ALA A 321 41.26 -9.64 -16.23
CA ALA A 321 41.11 -8.20 -16.60
C ALA A 321 42.33 -7.64 -17.33
N ALA A 322 43.54 -8.05 -16.93
CA ALA A 322 44.77 -7.64 -17.61
C ALA A 322 44.86 -8.17 -19.06
N THR A 323 44.28 -9.33 -19.35
CA THR A 323 44.19 -9.87 -20.71
C THR A 323 43.11 -9.13 -21.52
N GLN A 324 41.96 -8.85 -20.91
CA GLN A 324 40.88 -8.10 -21.53
C GLN A 324 41.28 -6.61 -21.80
N LEU A 325 42.13 -6.06 -20.94
CA LEU A 325 42.74 -4.74 -21.17
C LEU A 325 43.55 -4.72 -22.47
N LYS A 326 44.39 -5.77 -22.69
CA LYS A 326 45.14 -5.91 -23.97
C LYS A 326 44.21 -6.07 -25.16
N ALA A 327 43.08 -6.76 -25.00
CA ALA A 327 42.06 -6.89 -26.04
C ALA A 327 41.47 -5.53 -26.41
N CYS A 328 41.17 -4.70 -25.41
CA CYS A 328 40.70 -3.31 -25.64
C CYS A 328 41.76 -2.47 -26.34
N ASP A 329 43.01 -2.49 -25.84
CA ASP A 329 44.13 -1.73 -26.46
C ASP A 329 44.37 -2.16 -27.90
N TYR A 330 44.29 -3.45 -28.21
CA TYR A 330 44.38 -3.98 -29.56
C TYR A 330 43.27 -3.49 -30.46
N ALA A 331 42.00 -3.57 -29.98
CA ALA A 331 40.84 -3.08 -30.75
C ALA A 331 40.92 -1.57 -31.03
N ILE A 332 41.32 -0.77 -30.01
CA ILE A 332 41.52 0.68 -30.16
C ILE A 332 42.66 0.97 -31.19
N ALA A 333 43.74 0.23 -31.09
CA ALA A 333 44.85 0.37 -32.03
C ALA A 333 44.46 0.12 -33.49
N LEU A 334 43.62 -0.91 -33.73
CA LEU A 334 43.08 -1.17 -35.08
C LEU A 334 42.16 -0.01 -35.54
N GLN A 335 41.28 0.50 -34.70
CA GLN A 335 40.45 1.66 -35.01
C GLN A 335 41.33 2.89 -35.36
N LYS A 336 42.37 3.15 -34.58
CA LYS A 336 43.34 4.24 -34.81
C LYS A 336 44.07 4.05 -36.11
N LYS A 337 44.50 2.83 -36.44
CA LYS A 337 45.14 2.50 -37.74
C LYS A 337 44.20 2.83 -38.89
N GLU A 338 42.93 2.41 -38.84
CA GLU A 338 41.93 2.67 -39.87
C GLU A 338 41.64 4.17 -40.05
N ALA A 339 41.67 4.93 -38.94
CA ALA A 339 41.51 6.39 -38.95
C ALA A 339 42.77 7.16 -39.43
N GLY A 340 43.87 6.46 -39.74
CA GLY A 340 45.14 7.08 -40.15
C GLY A 340 45.91 7.73 -38.99
N GLN A 341 45.54 7.44 -37.74
CA GLN A 341 46.21 7.92 -36.54
C GLN A 341 47.35 6.94 -36.12
N PHE A 342 48.33 6.83 -37.03
CA PHE A 342 49.35 5.79 -36.94
C PHE A 342 50.24 5.87 -35.69
N ASP A 343 50.52 7.08 -35.18
CA ASP A 343 51.37 7.26 -33.97
C ASP A 343 50.71 6.70 -32.74
N GLU A 344 49.40 6.95 -32.57
CA GLU A 344 48.62 6.41 -31.46
C GLU A 344 48.46 4.88 -31.58
N ALA A 345 48.17 4.41 -32.81
CA ALA A 345 48.08 2.97 -33.09
C ALA A 345 49.41 2.21 -32.78
N ALA A 346 50.52 2.78 -33.20
CA ALA A 346 51.81 2.17 -32.91
C ALA A 346 52.13 2.12 -31.40
N THR A 347 51.84 3.21 -30.68
CA THR A 347 52.07 3.26 -29.23
C THR A 347 51.24 2.20 -28.48
N LEU A 348 50.00 2.01 -28.88
CA LEU A 348 49.15 0.98 -28.27
C LEU A 348 49.63 -0.42 -28.58
N LEU A 349 49.98 -0.71 -29.88
CA LEU A 349 50.47 -2.02 -30.29
C LEU A 349 51.81 -2.37 -29.61
N GLU A 350 52.71 -1.40 -29.44
CA GLU A 350 53.95 -1.60 -28.69
C GLU A 350 53.72 -1.98 -27.23
N SER A 351 52.70 -1.37 -26.58
CA SER A 351 52.37 -1.66 -25.20
C SER A 351 51.84 -3.08 -24.95
N ILE A 352 51.34 -3.72 -26.02
CA ILE A 352 50.73 -5.07 -25.98
C ILE A 352 51.53 -6.09 -26.80
N SER A 353 52.85 -5.87 -27.00
CA SER A 353 53.70 -6.76 -27.73
C SER A 353 53.52 -8.23 -27.25
N GLY A 354 53.46 -9.19 -28.20
CA GLY A 354 53.17 -10.59 -27.96
C GLY A 354 51.68 -10.94 -27.73
N TYR A 355 50.77 -9.95 -27.80
CA TYR A 355 49.33 -10.22 -27.74
C TYR A 355 48.75 -10.40 -29.14
N SER A 356 48.10 -11.54 -29.40
CA SER A 356 47.51 -11.86 -30.71
C SER A 356 48.54 -11.66 -31.85
N ASP A 357 48.23 -10.88 -32.86
CA ASP A 357 49.11 -10.46 -33.97
C ASP A 357 49.55 -8.98 -33.85
N ALA A 358 49.61 -8.43 -32.61
CA ALA A 358 49.95 -7.01 -32.39
C ALA A 358 51.31 -6.64 -33.02
N ASP A 359 52.30 -7.51 -32.91
CA ASP A 359 53.62 -7.25 -33.50
C ASP A 359 53.58 -7.17 -35.03
N GLU A 360 52.72 -7.96 -35.67
CA GLU A 360 52.53 -7.89 -37.12
C GLU A 360 51.75 -6.64 -37.53
N GLN A 361 50.70 -6.28 -36.75
CA GLN A 361 49.95 -5.03 -36.95
C GLN A 361 50.87 -3.80 -36.76
N LEU A 362 51.81 -3.87 -35.81
CA LEU A 362 52.77 -2.80 -35.62
C LEU A 362 53.66 -2.59 -36.84
N LYS A 363 54.15 -3.66 -37.49
CA LYS A 363 54.92 -3.57 -38.71
C LYS A 363 54.12 -2.89 -39.82
N ILE A 364 52.84 -3.27 -39.98
CA ILE A 364 51.93 -2.63 -40.94
C ILE A 364 51.78 -1.11 -40.65
N VAL A 365 51.56 -0.74 -39.39
CA VAL A 365 51.43 0.65 -38.97
C VAL A 365 52.74 1.42 -39.21
N ARG A 366 53.91 0.86 -38.87
CA ARG A 366 55.22 1.48 -39.11
C ARG A 366 55.46 1.69 -40.60
N TYR A 367 55.07 0.71 -41.45
CA TYR A 367 55.15 0.86 -42.89
C TYR A 367 54.25 2.04 -43.38
N ALA A 368 53.00 2.16 -42.92
CA ALA A 368 52.09 3.22 -43.23
C ALA A 368 52.61 4.62 -42.76
N GLN A 369 53.28 4.67 -41.58
CA GLN A 369 53.97 5.88 -41.12
C GLN A 369 55.10 6.29 -42.08
N GLY A 370 55.86 5.29 -42.58
CA GLY A 370 56.88 5.53 -43.59
C GLY A 370 56.31 6.09 -44.89
N GLU A 371 55.18 5.54 -45.39
CA GLU A 371 54.53 6.06 -46.60
C GLU A 371 54.03 7.51 -46.42
N LYS A 372 53.43 7.78 -45.24
CA LYS A 372 53.00 9.17 -44.92
C LYS A 372 54.18 10.13 -44.86
N ALA A 373 55.31 9.72 -44.21
CA ALA A 373 56.51 10.54 -44.14
C ALA A 373 57.15 10.79 -45.53
N VAL A 374 57.06 9.84 -46.46
CA VAL A 374 57.47 10.04 -47.85
C VAL A 374 56.59 11.13 -48.52
N ALA A 375 55.24 11.00 -48.32
CA ALA A 375 54.31 12.02 -48.89
C ALA A 375 54.58 13.43 -48.33
N ASP A 376 54.96 13.49 -47.03
CA ASP A 376 55.33 14.74 -46.37
C ASP A 376 56.79 15.21 -46.64
N SER A 377 57.48 14.49 -47.51
CA SER A 377 58.91 14.79 -47.89
C SER A 377 59.89 14.71 -46.71
N LEU A 378 59.61 13.90 -45.73
CA LEU A 378 60.43 13.65 -44.52
C LEU A 378 61.29 12.41 -44.68
N SER A 379 62.25 12.42 -45.56
CA SER A 379 63.02 11.20 -45.96
C SER A 379 63.72 10.50 -44.83
N LEU A 380 64.28 11.20 -43.82
CA LEU A 380 64.91 10.58 -42.68
C LEU A 380 63.88 9.84 -41.79
N ALA A 381 62.77 10.49 -41.47
CA ALA A 381 61.70 9.89 -40.72
C ALA A 381 61.10 8.67 -41.46
N ALA A 382 60.86 8.80 -42.76
CA ALA A 382 60.39 7.71 -43.62
C ALA A 382 61.35 6.48 -43.54
N ALA A 383 62.66 6.74 -43.69
CA ALA A 383 63.66 5.67 -43.60
C ALA A 383 63.66 4.94 -42.22
N GLN A 384 63.49 5.72 -41.14
CA GLN A 384 63.38 5.16 -39.78
C GLN A 384 62.15 4.29 -39.60
N PHE A 385 60.99 4.78 -40.07
CA PHE A 385 59.72 4.03 -39.99
C PHE A 385 59.75 2.75 -40.84
N PHE A 386 60.28 2.79 -42.08
CA PHE A 386 60.43 1.58 -42.85
C PHE A 386 61.45 0.59 -42.24
N THR A 387 62.53 1.08 -41.60
CA THR A 387 63.42 0.22 -40.82
C THR A 387 62.71 -0.47 -39.67
N GLN A 388 61.81 0.22 -38.94
CA GLN A 388 61.01 -0.32 -37.87
C GLN A 388 59.93 -1.33 -38.38
N ALA A 389 59.48 -1.18 -39.64
CA ALA A 389 58.58 -2.14 -40.28
C ALA A 389 59.27 -3.49 -40.60
N GLY A 390 60.58 -3.50 -40.61
CA GLY A 390 61.40 -4.75 -40.69
C GLY A 390 61.23 -5.48 -42.02
N ASP A 391 60.72 -6.70 -41.93
CA ASP A 391 60.50 -7.62 -43.04
C ASP A 391 59.14 -7.47 -43.72
N TYR A 392 58.34 -6.45 -43.31
CA TYR A 392 57.04 -6.25 -43.90
C TYR A 392 57.15 -5.68 -45.32
N SER A 393 56.54 -6.39 -46.31
CA SER A 393 56.50 -5.96 -47.72
C SER A 393 57.91 -5.62 -48.29
N ASP A 394 58.08 -4.42 -48.88
CA ASP A 394 59.33 -3.89 -49.44
C ASP A 394 60.01 -2.85 -48.51
N ALA A 395 59.71 -2.90 -47.18
CA ALA A 395 60.15 -1.88 -46.22
C ALA A 395 61.66 -1.71 -46.19
N ALA A 396 62.43 -2.82 -46.28
CA ALA A 396 63.90 -2.78 -46.28
C ALA A 396 64.46 -1.98 -47.48
N ASP A 397 63.90 -2.23 -48.68
CA ASP A 397 64.35 -1.53 -49.90
C ASP A 397 63.92 -0.05 -49.82
N ARG A 398 62.74 0.26 -49.35
CA ARG A 398 62.25 1.63 -49.17
C ARG A 398 63.06 2.39 -48.14
N ALA A 399 63.44 1.75 -47.03
CA ALA A 399 64.31 2.36 -46.04
C ALA A 399 65.68 2.75 -46.66
N ALA A 400 66.30 1.84 -47.39
CA ALA A 400 67.57 2.11 -48.11
C ALA A 400 67.44 3.28 -49.07
N ALA A 401 66.38 3.30 -49.88
CA ALA A 401 66.11 4.41 -50.86
C ALA A 401 65.96 5.76 -50.14
N GLN A 402 65.24 5.80 -49.01
CA GLN A 402 64.98 7.04 -48.23
C GLN A 402 66.24 7.52 -47.49
N TYR A 403 67.09 6.59 -46.98
CA TYR A 403 68.38 6.95 -46.43
C TYR A 403 69.30 7.53 -47.55
N ALA A 404 69.30 6.94 -48.72
CA ALA A 404 70.08 7.46 -49.85
C ALA A 404 69.58 8.87 -50.26
N ALA A 405 68.29 9.11 -50.32
CA ALA A 405 67.70 10.45 -50.60
C ALA A 405 68.07 11.47 -49.52
N TYR A 406 68.19 11.09 -48.24
CA TYR A 406 68.53 12.05 -47.20
C TYR A 406 70.05 12.32 -47.11
N TYR A 407 70.88 11.28 -47.12
CA TYR A 407 72.31 11.41 -46.90
C TYR A 407 73.10 11.66 -48.16
N GLY A 408 72.59 11.36 -49.40
CA GLY A 408 73.24 11.53 -50.66
C GLY A 408 73.70 12.98 -50.90
N PRO A 409 72.78 13.98 -50.81
CA PRO A 409 73.15 15.38 -50.95
C PRO A 409 74.17 15.86 -49.93
N ILE A 410 74.13 15.34 -48.72
CA ILE A 410 75.10 15.69 -47.64
C ILE A 410 76.49 15.12 -47.99
N ALA A 411 76.54 13.88 -48.41
CA ALA A 411 77.80 13.21 -48.81
C ALA A 411 78.42 13.91 -50.06
N ASP A 412 77.60 14.25 -51.05
CA ASP A 412 78.06 14.95 -52.23
C ASP A 412 78.62 16.35 -51.92
N SER A 413 77.98 17.09 -51.03
CA SER A 413 78.43 18.38 -50.52
C SER A 413 79.76 18.24 -49.81
N ALA A 414 79.90 17.26 -48.90
CA ALA A 414 81.14 16.99 -48.22
C ALA A 414 82.29 16.59 -49.11
N ARG A 415 81.98 15.74 -50.15
CA ARG A 415 82.93 15.35 -51.20
C ARG A 415 83.39 16.58 -52.05
N ALA A 416 82.45 17.45 -52.41
CA ALA A 416 82.79 18.66 -53.16
C ALA A 416 83.69 19.60 -52.34
N GLN A 417 83.44 19.78 -51.04
CA GLN A 417 84.32 20.57 -50.16
C GLN A 417 85.75 19.96 -50.00
N TYR A 418 85.82 18.63 -49.87
CA TYR A 418 87.11 17.96 -49.79
C TYR A 418 87.90 18.08 -51.04
N ASN A 419 87.30 18.00 -52.20
CA ASN A 419 88.01 18.18 -53.52
C ASN A 419 88.43 19.62 -53.85
N GLN A 420 87.99 20.60 -53.04
CA GLN A 420 88.38 22.02 -53.18
C GLN A 420 89.56 22.40 -52.28
N GLN A 421 90.01 21.55 -51.39
CA GLN A 421 91.21 21.66 -50.55
C GLN A 421 92.41 21.00 -51.25
#